data_3d768091b026fa8388a388ec86c61160
#
_entry.id   3d768091b026fa8388a388ec86c61160
#
_cell.length_a   1.000
_cell.length_b   1.000
_cell.length_c   1.000
_cell.angle_alpha   90.00
_cell.angle_beta   90.00
_cell.angle_gamma   90.00
#
_symmetry.space_group_name_H-M   'P 1'
#
loop_
_entity.id
_entity.type
_entity.pdbx_description
1 polymer ?
#
loop_
_entity_poly.entity_id
_entity_poly.type
_entity_poly.pdbx_seq_one_letter_code
_entity_poly.pdbx_strand_id
1 'polypeptide(L)'
;MPDQTSTATSAAVTGILADLPVTAKATTSRVVVNNPLLRVVYFSFDAGQELTAHTSPRAVVVTCLTGVIDFTVGSDVHRMTAGDVIYLAPNERHALVAVKAAQMS
;
A
#
# COMPACT_ATOMS: atom_id res chain seq x y z
N MET A 1 17.74 4.26 -6.99
CA MET A 1 16.93 3.19 -7.60
C MET A 1 16.97 1.97 -6.69
N PRO A 2 15.83 1.45 -6.29
CA PRO A 2 15.86 0.21 -5.53
C PRO A 2 16.42 -0.91 -6.40
N ASP A 3 17.22 -1.78 -5.79
CA ASP A 3 17.72 -2.96 -6.46
C ASP A 3 16.57 -3.87 -6.83
N GLN A 4 16.69 -4.57 -7.93
CA GLN A 4 15.71 -5.56 -8.32
C GLN A 4 15.85 -6.80 -7.44
N THR A 5 14.72 -7.32 -7.00
CA THR A 5 14.64 -8.61 -6.33
C THR A 5 14.82 -9.73 -7.35
N SER A 6 15.71 -10.67 -7.08
CA SER A 6 15.92 -11.81 -7.97
C SER A 6 14.59 -12.56 -8.20
N THR A 7 14.36 -13.00 -9.43
CA THR A 7 13.24 -13.90 -9.74
C THR A 7 13.58 -15.36 -9.48
N ALA A 8 14.86 -15.70 -9.37
CA ALA A 8 15.35 -17.09 -9.26
C ALA A 8 15.66 -17.50 -7.82
N THR A 9 15.82 -16.55 -6.91
CA THR A 9 16.21 -16.81 -5.53
C THR A 9 15.14 -16.26 -4.60
N SER A 10 14.64 -17.08 -3.69
CA SER A 10 13.70 -16.64 -2.66
C SER A 10 14.36 -15.64 -1.72
N ALA A 11 13.56 -14.71 -1.21
CA ALA A 11 14.01 -13.72 -0.25
C ALA A 11 12.96 -13.54 0.84
N ALA A 12 13.41 -13.21 2.04
CA ALA A 12 12.53 -12.84 3.14
C ALA A 12 12.80 -11.37 3.51
N VAL A 13 11.73 -10.59 3.61
CA VAL A 13 11.79 -9.20 4.06
C VAL A 13 10.93 -9.10 5.31
N THR A 14 11.55 -8.82 6.45
CA THR A 14 10.92 -8.83 7.76
C THR A 14 11.13 -7.51 8.48
N GLY A 15 10.28 -7.22 9.47
CA GLY A 15 10.43 -6.01 10.28
C GLY A 15 10.03 -4.72 9.57
N ILE A 16 9.29 -4.79 8.46
CA ILE A 16 8.99 -3.62 7.63
C ILE A 16 8.16 -2.58 8.37
N LEU A 17 7.17 -3.01 9.16
CA LEU A 17 6.31 -2.06 9.87
C LEU A 17 7.10 -1.21 10.88
N ALA A 18 8.10 -1.80 11.53
CA ALA A 18 8.98 -1.08 12.44
C ALA A 18 9.99 -0.19 11.70
N ASP A 19 10.45 -0.65 10.53
CA ASP A 19 11.44 0.07 9.72
C ASP A 19 10.83 1.24 8.94
N LEU A 20 9.52 1.26 8.76
CA LEU A 20 8.78 2.30 8.06
C LEU A 20 7.71 2.89 8.99
N PRO A 21 8.09 3.56 10.08
CA PRO A 21 7.14 4.10 11.03
C PRO A 21 6.32 5.23 10.41
N VAL A 22 5.14 5.49 10.97
CA VAL A 22 4.35 6.66 10.60
C VAL A 22 5.11 7.92 11.02
N THR A 23 5.27 8.84 10.07
CA THR A 23 5.91 10.14 10.29
C THR A 23 4.85 11.24 10.30
N ALA A 24 4.94 12.15 11.26
CA ALA A 24 3.97 13.22 11.42
C ALA A 24 3.78 14.01 10.11
N LYS A 25 2.53 14.19 9.71
CA LYS A 25 2.08 14.93 8.52
C LYS A 25 2.70 14.44 7.21
N ALA A 26 3.03 13.14 7.15
CA ALA A 26 3.71 12.59 5.98
C ALA A 26 3.09 11.27 5.54
N THR A 27 3.29 10.99 4.26
CA THR A 27 3.15 9.67 3.65
C THR A 27 4.53 9.20 3.24
N THR A 28 4.91 8.02 3.70
CA THR A 28 6.18 7.41 3.33
C THR A 28 5.93 6.06 2.67
N SER A 29 6.85 5.63 1.81
CA SER A 29 6.74 4.36 1.12
C SER A 29 8.09 3.69 0.97
N ARG A 30 8.04 2.37 0.82
CA ARG A 30 9.22 1.56 0.52
C ARG A 30 8.85 0.43 -0.42
N VAL A 31 9.61 0.27 -1.48
CA VAL A 31 9.52 -0.90 -2.36
C VAL A 31 10.33 -2.02 -1.71
N VAL A 32 9.69 -3.13 -1.38
CA VAL A 32 10.33 -4.26 -0.68
C VAL A 32 10.59 -5.45 -1.60
N VAL A 33 9.81 -5.61 -2.65
CA VAL A 33 10.03 -6.60 -3.72
C VAL A 33 9.80 -5.90 -5.04
N ASN A 34 10.71 -6.07 -5.99
CA ASN A 34 10.56 -5.49 -7.31
C ASN A 34 11.29 -6.34 -8.36
N ASN A 35 10.53 -7.03 -9.18
CA ASN A 35 11.03 -7.78 -10.32
C ASN A 35 9.92 -7.88 -11.39
N PRO A 36 10.20 -8.48 -12.56
CA PRO A 36 9.17 -8.58 -13.62
C PRO A 36 7.91 -9.34 -13.24
N LEU A 37 7.95 -10.18 -12.21
CA LEU A 37 6.81 -10.99 -11.80
C LEU A 37 5.95 -10.27 -10.75
N LEU A 38 6.56 -9.46 -9.88
CA LEU A 38 5.88 -8.94 -8.69
C LEU A 38 6.52 -7.65 -8.21
N ARG A 39 5.68 -6.73 -7.75
CA ARG A 39 6.12 -5.55 -7.02
C ARG A 39 5.31 -5.40 -5.75
N VAL A 40 5.99 -5.30 -4.62
CA VAL A 40 5.37 -5.08 -3.31
C VAL A 40 5.87 -3.76 -2.74
N VAL A 41 4.93 -2.88 -2.41
CA VAL A 41 5.21 -1.56 -1.84
C VAL A 41 4.48 -1.44 -0.51
N TYR A 42 5.20 -1.00 0.52
CA TYR A 42 4.62 -0.67 1.81
C TYR A 42 4.48 0.84 1.94
N PHE A 43 3.40 1.27 2.59
CA PHE A 43 3.11 2.67 2.86
C PHE A 43 2.84 2.88 4.34
N SER A 44 3.28 4.03 4.85
CA SER A 44 2.89 4.51 6.17
C SER A 44 2.31 5.91 6.02
N PHE A 45 1.10 6.11 6.59
CA PHE A 45 0.35 7.34 6.49
C PHE A 45 0.09 7.91 7.88
N ASP A 46 0.38 9.19 8.09
CA ASP A 46 -0.21 9.89 9.23
C ASP A 46 -1.71 10.10 9.01
N ALA A 47 -2.46 10.30 10.07
CA ALA A 47 -3.89 10.59 9.99
C ALA A 47 -4.14 11.80 9.07
N GLY A 48 -5.11 11.67 8.18
CA GLY A 48 -5.48 12.71 7.21
C GLY A 48 -4.68 12.71 5.92
N GLN A 49 -3.61 11.93 5.82
CA GLN A 49 -2.86 11.78 4.57
C GLN A 49 -3.69 11.02 3.55
N GLU A 50 -3.55 11.37 2.28
CA GLU A 50 -4.33 10.78 1.20
C GLU A 50 -3.47 10.48 -0.03
N LEU A 51 -3.91 9.51 -0.82
CA LEU A 51 -3.48 9.33 -2.20
C LEU A 51 -4.67 9.67 -3.09
N THR A 52 -4.49 10.67 -3.93
CA THR A 52 -5.54 11.13 -4.85
C THR A 52 -5.87 10.07 -5.89
N ALA A 53 -7.05 10.17 -6.48
CA ALA A 53 -7.54 9.21 -7.45
C ALA A 53 -6.58 9.01 -8.61
N HIS A 54 -6.28 7.77 -8.90
CA HIS A 54 -5.38 7.36 -9.99
C HIS A 54 -5.74 5.94 -10.45
N THR A 55 -5.08 5.49 -11.50
CA THR A 55 -5.24 4.13 -12.05
C THR A 55 -3.88 3.46 -12.15
N SER A 56 -3.90 2.13 -12.21
CA SER A 56 -2.73 1.32 -12.51
C SER A 56 -3.07 0.35 -13.65
N PRO A 57 -2.18 0.13 -14.61
CA PRO A 57 -2.42 -0.85 -15.67
C PRO A 57 -2.37 -2.29 -15.17
N ARG A 58 -1.84 -2.52 -13.98
CA ARG A 58 -1.75 -3.85 -13.36
C ARG A 58 -2.89 -4.07 -12.38
N ALA A 59 -3.25 -5.34 -12.19
CA ALA A 59 -4.04 -5.73 -11.03
C ALA A 59 -3.26 -5.45 -9.74
N VAL A 60 -3.97 -5.03 -8.70
CA VAL A 60 -3.36 -4.65 -7.42
C VAL A 60 -4.12 -5.33 -6.28
N VAL A 61 -3.38 -5.83 -5.29
CA VAL A 61 -3.93 -6.26 -4.01
C VAL A 61 -3.51 -5.26 -2.95
N VAL A 62 -4.46 -4.69 -2.26
CA VAL A 62 -4.24 -3.74 -1.17
C VAL A 62 -4.58 -4.41 0.14
N THR A 63 -3.67 -4.37 1.10
CA THR A 63 -3.88 -4.91 2.45
C THR A 63 -3.67 -3.80 3.47
N CYS A 64 -4.68 -3.55 4.31
CA CYS A 64 -4.52 -2.70 5.48
C CYS A 64 -3.80 -3.49 6.57
N LEU A 65 -2.67 -2.98 7.05
CA LEU A 65 -1.85 -3.68 8.05
C LEU A 65 -2.09 -3.14 9.45
N THR A 66 -2.22 -1.83 9.58
CA THR A 66 -2.52 -1.14 10.84
C THR A 66 -3.40 0.07 10.57
N GLY A 67 -4.10 0.55 11.59
CA GLY A 67 -4.87 1.79 11.51
C GLY A 67 -6.21 1.65 10.80
N VAL A 68 -6.69 2.75 10.26
CA VAL A 68 -7.99 2.83 9.57
C VAL A 68 -7.82 3.62 8.28
N ILE A 69 -8.22 3.02 7.17
CA ILE A 69 -8.12 3.62 5.83
C ILE A 69 -9.50 3.60 5.18
N ASP A 70 -9.95 4.74 4.68
CA ASP A 70 -11.09 4.79 3.77
C ASP A 70 -10.56 4.69 2.34
N PHE A 71 -10.83 3.57 1.71
CA PHE A 71 -10.34 3.25 0.37
C PHE A 71 -11.48 3.30 -0.62
N THR A 72 -11.35 4.15 -1.64
CA THR A 72 -12.37 4.37 -2.66
C THR A 72 -12.02 3.59 -3.91
N VAL A 73 -12.93 2.74 -4.37
CA VAL A 73 -12.84 2.02 -5.63
C VAL A 73 -13.97 2.52 -6.53
N GLY A 74 -13.62 3.20 -7.62
CA GLY A 74 -14.62 3.89 -8.43
C GLY A 74 -15.36 4.94 -7.59
N SER A 75 -16.63 4.71 -7.29
CA SER A 75 -17.45 5.57 -6.44
C SER A 75 -17.76 4.98 -5.07
N ASP A 76 -17.28 3.76 -4.78
CA ASP A 76 -17.58 3.05 -3.53
C ASP A 76 -16.46 3.23 -2.52
N VAL A 77 -16.80 3.67 -1.31
CA VAL A 77 -15.85 3.83 -0.21
C VAL A 77 -15.91 2.62 0.71
N HIS A 78 -14.75 2.03 0.97
CA HIS A 78 -14.60 0.89 1.86
C HIS A 78 -13.72 1.27 3.04
N ARG A 79 -14.23 1.13 4.26
CA ARG A 79 -13.42 1.33 5.46
C ARG A 79 -12.63 0.06 5.76
N MET A 80 -11.31 0.18 5.70
CA MET A 80 -10.40 -0.92 5.97
C MET A 80 -9.80 -0.79 7.36
N THR A 81 -9.72 -1.91 8.05
CA THR A 81 -8.96 -2.07 9.29
C THR A 81 -7.95 -3.20 9.13
N ALA A 82 -7.12 -3.46 10.14
CA ALA A 82 -6.04 -4.42 10.04
C ALA A 82 -6.49 -5.80 9.52
N GLY A 83 -5.85 -6.29 8.49
CA GLY A 83 -6.14 -7.56 7.85
C GLY A 83 -7.11 -7.49 6.67
N ASP A 84 -7.76 -6.35 6.43
CA ASP A 84 -8.69 -6.21 5.30
C ASP A 84 -7.93 -6.09 3.98
N VAL A 85 -8.52 -6.66 2.93
CA VAL A 85 -7.92 -6.76 1.60
C VAL A 85 -8.89 -6.27 0.54
N ILE A 86 -8.37 -5.51 -0.43
CA ILE A 86 -9.09 -5.11 -1.63
C ILE A 86 -8.31 -5.59 -2.84
N TYR A 87 -9.02 -6.20 -3.79
CA TYR A 87 -8.49 -6.48 -5.12
C TYR A 87 -8.92 -5.38 -6.08
N LEU A 88 -7.97 -4.81 -6.79
CA LEU A 88 -8.22 -3.82 -7.86
C LEU A 88 -7.95 -4.47 -9.21
N ALA A 89 -8.96 -4.51 -10.07
CA ALA A 89 -8.77 -4.91 -11.46
C ALA A 89 -7.85 -3.92 -12.18
N PRO A 90 -7.18 -4.33 -13.26
CA PRO A 90 -6.40 -3.41 -14.08
C PRO A 90 -7.22 -2.17 -14.50
N ASN A 91 -6.61 -1.00 -14.39
CA ASN A 91 -7.19 0.30 -14.74
C ASN A 91 -8.37 0.76 -13.87
N GLU A 92 -8.64 0.12 -12.75
CA GLU A 92 -9.65 0.56 -11.80
C GLU A 92 -9.20 1.86 -11.12
N ARG A 93 -10.04 2.90 -11.19
CA ARG A 93 -9.77 4.16 -10.51
C ARG A 93 -9.94 4.00 -9.01
N HIS A 94 -8.95 4.45 -8.24
CA HIS A 94 -8.96 4.29 -6.80
C HIS A 94 -8.25 5.45 -6.10
N ALA A 95 -8.61 5.66 -4.85
CA ALA A 95 -8.05 6.68 -3.97
C ALA A 95 -8.14 6.20 -2.53
N LEU A 96 -7.43 6.87 -1.62
CA LEU A 96 -7.54 6.57 -0.20
C LEU A 96 -7.29 7.79 0.66
N VAL A 97 -7.81 7.72 1.88
CA VAL A 97 -7.45 8.63 2.97
C VAL A 97 -7.24 7.82 4.25
N ALA A 98 -6.18 8.11 4.98
CA ALA A 98 -5.94 7.54 6.29
C ALA A 98 -6.83 8.27 7.32
N VAL A 99 -7.83 7.58 7.85
CA VAL A 99 -8.71 8.12 8.90
C VAL A 99 -7.95 8.20 10.23
N LYS A 100 -7.12 7.17 10.49
CA LYS A 100 -6.15 7.14 11.59
C LYS A 100 -4.80 6.81 11.00
N ALA A 101 -3.73 7.10 11.72
CA ALA A 101 -2.39 6.68 11.31
C ALA A 101 -2.40 5.20 10.92
N ALA A 102 -1.90 4.87 9.74
CA ALA A 102 -2.10 3.56 9.13
C ALA A 102 -0.88 3.10 8.34
N GLN A 103 -0.78 1.79 8.17
CA GLN A 103 0.22 1.16 7.30
C GLN A 103 -0.49 0.20 6.36
N MET A 104 0.01 0.10 5.13
CA MET A 104 -0.63 -0.60 4.03
C MET A 104 0.41 -1.22 3.10
N SER A 105 0.07 -2.31 2.51
CA SER A 105 0.86 -2.85 1.40
C SER A 105 0.02 -3.02 0.14
#